data_5c4c88be4b573b89b772c0346cc9f858
#
_entry.id   5c4c88be4b573b89b772c0346cc9f858
#
_cell.length_a   1.000
_cell.length_b   1.000
_cell.length_c   1.000
_cell.angle_alpha   90.00
_cell.angle_beta   90.00
_cell.angle_gamma   90.00
#
_symmetry.space_group_name_H-M   'P 1'
#
loop_
_entity.id
_entity.type
_entity.pdbx_description
1 polymer ?
#
loop_
_entity_poly.entity_id
_entity_poly.type
_entity_poly.pdbx_seq_one_letter_code
_entity_poly.pdbx_strand_id
1 'polypeptide(L)'
;MNEYTIHFGGLAGHSSKPHLGVSAVEYASRYVNKLLEIREELKKRGPKDCIFDPPHSTLSIGGIKGGIAHNVIADKCSVEWETRPVTKADAEFVTNEIDKFANEALLPEMQKVFPQSFIKKEVIGEVVGFDRLDQSEACEFVSSITGDNSREVVSFGTEAGLFQEVGISTVVCGPGSIEQAHKIDEFIELDEIKKCLKFLEGVKDKSVN
;
A
#
# COMPACT_ATOMS: atom_id res chain seq x y z
N MET A 1 -1.47 -1.49 -4.67
CA MET A 1 -0.93 -1.20 -3.33
C MET A 1 0.32 -0.37 -3.49
N ASN A 2 0.44 0.72 -2.75
CA ASN A 2 1.61 1.60 -2.82
C ASN A 2 2.12 1.85 -1.40
N GLU A 3 3.42 1.67 -1.20
CA GLU A 3 4.10 1.76 0.11
C GLU A 3 5.22 2.80 0.04
N TYR A 4 5.28 3.67 1.02
CA TYR A 4 6.20 4.79 1.04
C TYR A 4 6.82 4.99 2.42
N THR A 5 8.09 5.43 2.41
CA THR A 5 8.74 6.05 3.57
C THR A 5 9.07 7.50 3.24
N ILE A 6 8.61 8.42 4.06
CA ILE A 6 8.88 9.84 3.89
C ILE A 6 9.90 10.28 4.94
N HIS A 7 11.00 10.82 4.47
CA HIS A 7 12.08 11.32 5.31
C HIS A 7 12.03 12.84 5.41
N PHE A 8 11.97 13.34 6.63
CA PHE A 8 12.02 14.77 6.94
C PHE A 8 13.38 15.11 7.51
N GLY A 9 14.03 16.11 6.92
CA GLY A 9 15.28 16.69 7.42
C GLY A 9 15.11 18.15 7.79
N GLY A 10 15.38 18.47 9.03
CA GLY A 10 15.28 19.80 9.61
C GLY A 10 16.58 20.30 10.21
N LEU A 11 16.50 21.15 11.23
CA LEU A 11 17.64 21.74 11.93
C LEU A 11 17.48 21.53 13.44
N ALA A 12 18.43 20.81 14.05
CA ALA A 12 18.46 20.62 15.50
C ALA A 12 18.73 21.93 16.24
N GLY A 13 18.21 22.04 17.44
CA GLY A 13 18.41 23.18 18.31
C GLY A 13 17.86 22.95 19.71
N HIS A 14 18.05 23.92 20.57
CA HIS A 14 17.47 23.89 21.92
C HIS A 14 15.99 24.22 21.86
N SER A 15 15.13 23.41 22.49
CA SER A 15 13.67 23.56 22.45
C SER A 15 13.14 24.90 22.94
N SER A 16 13.89 25.61 23.79
CA SER A 16 13.52 26.98 24.27
C SER A 16 13.65 28.07 23.19
N LYS A 17 14.26 27.75 22.04
CA LYS A 17 14.46 28.67 20.90
C LYS A 17 13.92 28.07 19.61
N PRO A 18 12.62 27.75 19.53
CA PRO A 18 12.05 27.01 18.40
C PRO A 18 12.20 27.74 17.06
N HIS A 19 12.28 29.05 17.05
CA HIS A 19 12.46 29.89 15.86
C HIS A 19 13.85 29.77 15.21
N LEU A 20 14.83 29.16 15.88
CA LEU A 20 16.19 28.94 15.37
C LEU A 20 16.41 27.51 14.83
N GLY A 21 15.41 26.65 14.92
CA GLY A 21 15.46 25.29 14.42
C GLY A 21 14.30 24.94 13.49
N VAL A 22 14.35 23.74 12.92
CA VAL A 22 13.26 23.18 12.11
C VAL A 22 12.97 21.78 12.62
N SER A 23 11.83 21.61 13.27
CA SER A 23 11.44 20.33 13.86
C SER A 23 10.88 19.38 12.82
N ALA A 24 11.66 18.39 12.40
CA ALA A 24 11.23 17.35 11.48
C ALA A 24 10.00 16.58 12.01
N VAL A 25 9.89 16.39 13.33
CA VAL A 25 8.74 15.71 13.96
C VAL A 25 7.45 16.53 13.84
N GLU A 26 7.52 17.86 14.00
CA GLU A 26 6.32 18.71 13.85
C GLU A 26 5.82 18.72 12.41
N TYR A 27 6.72 18.83 11.42
CA TYR A 27 6.34 18.76 10.01
C TYR A 27 5.85 17.38 9.60
N ALA A 28 6.46 16.31 10.12
CA ALA A 28 5.97 14.93 9.93
C ALA A 28 4.56 14.76 10.52
N SER A 29 4.28 15.34 11.69
CA SER A 29 2.94 15.29 12.30
C SER A 29 1.89 16.00 11.45
N ARG A 30 2.23 17.15 10.84
CA ARG A 30 1.34 17.87 9.90
C ARG A 30 1.10 17.04 8.62
N TYR A 31 2.14 16.38 8.11
CA TYR A 31 2.03 15.46 6.98
C TYR A 31 1.09 14.30 7.29
N VAL A 32 1.23 13.68 8.47
CA VAL A 32 0.34 12.62 8.96
C VAL A 32 -1.11 13.12 9.06
N ASN A 33 -1.34 14.31 9.59
CA ASN A 33 -2.68 14.89 9.64
C ASN A 33 -3.29 15.01 8.23
N LYS A 34 -2.53 15.46 7.24
CA LYS A 34 -3.01 15.51 5.84
C LYS A 34 -3.33 14.13 5.30
N LEU A 35 -2.52 13.10 5.61
CA LEU A 35 -2.85 11.72 5.25
C LEU A 35 -4.17 11.26 5.88
N LEU A 36 -4.44 11.63 7.14
CA LEU A 36 -5.70 11.29 7.80
C LEU A 36 -6.91 11.99 7.14
N GLU A 37 -6.75 13.25 6.71
CA GLU A 37 -7.79 13.96 5.94
C GLU A 37 -8.07 13.27 4.60
N ILE A 38 -7.01 12.92 3.86
CA ILE A 38 -7.11 12.16 2.60
C ILE A 38 -7.84 10.83 2.84
N ARG A 39 -7.53 10.12 3.91
CA ARG A 39 -8.21 8.86 4.28
C ARG A 39 -9.71 9.05 4.46
N GLU A 40 -10.14 10.12 5.11
CA GLU A 40 -11.58 10.40 5.28
C GLU A 40 -12.27 10.77 3.95
N GLU A 41 -11.56 11.43 3.03
CA GLU A 41 -12.08 11.67 1.69
C GLU A 41 -12.18 10.38 0.86
N LEU A 42 -11.23 9.46 0.96
CA LEU A 42 -11.28 8.18 0.27
C LEU A 42 -12.54 7.37 0.63
N LYS A 43 -12.99 7.43 1.89
CA LYS A 43 -14.25 6.76 2.31
C LYS A 43 -15.48 7.24 1.55
N LYS A 44 -15.48 8.51 1.09
CA LYS A 44 -16.59 9.12 0.34
C LYS A 44 -16.52 8.83 -1.15
N ARG A 45 -15.37 8.38 -1.66
CA ARG A 45 -15.08 8.17 -3.07
C ARG A 45 -15.29 6.74 -3.54
N GLY A 46 -15.60 5.82 -2.63
CA GLY A 46 -15.81 4.41 -2.94
C GLY A 46 -16.86 4.21 -4.05
N PRO A 47 -16.57 3.37 -5.07
CA PRO A 47 -17.56 3.03 -6.09
C PRO A 47 -18.80 2.38 -5.47
N LYS A 48 -20.01 2.66 -6.03
CA LYS A 48 -21.25 2.08 -5.52
C LYS A 48 -21.29 0.54 -5.57
N ASP A 49 -20.65 -0.01 -6.60
CA ASP A 49 -20.60 -1.45 -6.84
C ASP A 49 -19.24 -2.05 -6.43
N CYS A 50 -18.61 -1.46 -5.43
CA CYS A 50 -17.34 -1.95 -4.93
C CYS A 50 -17.47 -3.33 -4.30
N ILE A 51 -16.66 -4.27 -4.77
CA ILE A 51 -16.66 -5.67 -4.33
C ILE A 51 -15.65 -5.92 -3.21
N PHE A 52 -14.87 -4.91 -2.83
CA PHE A 52 -13.91 -5.01 -1.73
C PHE A 52 -14.56 -4.69 -0.38
N ASP A 53 -13.95 -5.21 0.69
CA ASP A 53 -14.28 -4.87 2.06
C ASP A 53 -13.02 -4.28 2.75
N PRO A 54 -13.05 -3.01 3.17
CA PRO A 54 -14.12 -2.02 3.01
C PRO A 54 -14.32 -1.58 1.55
N PRO A 55 -15.52 -1.07 1.18
CA PRO A 55 -15.88 -0.73 -0.20
C PRO A 55 -15.30 0.63 -0.64
N HIS A 56 -14.08 0.91 -0.31
CA HIS A 56 -13.36 2.14 -0.66
C HIS A 56 -11.84 1.94 -0.55
N SER A 57 -11.10 2.83 -1.18
CA SER A 57 -9.63 2.87 -1.06
C SER A 57 -9.20 3.13 0.38
N THR A 58 -8.17 2.41 0.84
CA THR A 58 -7.67 2.52 2.20
C THR A 58 -6.30 3.19 2.25
N LEU A 59 -6.01 3.81 3.39
CA LEU A 59 -4.73 4.41 3.71
C LEU A 59 -4.39 4.12 5.18
N SER A 60 -3.19 3.62 5.43
CA SER A 60 -2.70 3.28 6.76
C SER A 60 -1.33 3.91 7.02
N ILE A 61 -1.12 4.36 8.25
CA ILE A 61 0.16 4.87 8.71
C ILE A 61 0.79 3.77 9.56
N GLY A 62 1.87 3.17 9.07
CA GLY A 62 2.55 2.04 9.70
C GLY A 62 3.53 2.45 10.79
N GLY A 63 4.13 3.64 10.67
CA GLY A 63 5.12 4.08 11.66
C GLY A 63 5.49 5.55 11.56
N ILE A 64 5.93 6.09 12.70
CA ILE A 64 6.54 7.42 12.80
C ILE A 64 7.75 7.27 13.71
N LYS A 65 8.94 7.66 13.22
CA LYS A 65 10.18 7.54 13.98
C LYS A 65 10.95 8.86 13.89
N GLY A 66 11.20 9.52 15.02
CA GLY A 66 11.95 10.77 15.05
C GLY A 66 12.13 11.34 16.43
N GLY A 67 13.09 12.29 16.54
CA GLY A 67 13.46 12.89 17.80
C GLY A 67 14.35 12.03 18.68
N ILE A 68 15.07 12.68 19.61
CA ILE A 68 16.01 12.03 20.52
C ILE A 68 15.77 12.39 21.99
N ALA A 69 15.26 13.58 22.26
CA ALA A 69 14.98 14.08 23.60
C ALA A 69 13.95 15.23 23.58
N HIS A 70 13.21 15.39 24.68
CA HIS A 70 12.14 16.39 24.78
C HIS A 70 12.63 17.85 24.76
N ASN A 71 13.89 18.11 25.05
CA ASN A 71 14.50 19.44 25.06
C ASN A 71 15.35 19.75 23.83
N VAL A 72 15.28 18.91 22.78
CA VAL A 72 15.99 19.06 21.51
C VAL A 72 15.00 19.13 20.36
N ILE A 73 15.15 20.13 19.49
CA ILE A 73 14.40 20.22 18.24
C ILE A 73 14.87 19.06 17.35
N ALA A 74 13.95 18.20 16.96
CA ALA A 74 14.26 17.01 16.17
C ALA A 74 14.62 17.37 14.72
N ASP A 75 15.81 17.09 14.27
CA ASP A 75 16.28 17.35 12.92
C ASP A 75 15.94 16.24 11.93
N LYS A 76 15.49 15.08 12.42
CA LYS A 76 15.11 13.93 11.58
C LYS A 76 13.82 13.30 12.03
N CYS A 77 13.00 12.92 11.07
CA CYS A 77 11.82 12.09 11.27
C CYS A 77 11.54 11.27 10.02
N SER A 78 11.01 10.07 10.18
CA SER A 78 10.45 9.27 9.08
C SER A 78 9.01 8.88 9.37
N VAL A 79 8.21 8.81 8.29
CA VAL A 79 6.82 8.35 8.31
C VAL A 79 6.68 7.24 7.30
N GLU A 80 6.25 6.08 7.77
CA GLU A 80 5.96 4.90 6.95
C GLU A 80 4.45 4.80 6.76
N TRP A 81 3.97 4.71 5.52
CA TRP A 81 2.55 4.61 5.22
C TRP A 81 2.29 3.86 3.92
N GLU A 82 1.09 3.27 3.81
CA GLU A 82 0.62 2.58 2.63
C GLU A 82 -0.74 3.08 2.17
N THR A 83 -1.05 2.88 0.90
CA THR A 83 -2.41 3.01 0.35
C THR A 83 -2.76 1.82 -0.53
N ARG A 84 -4.00 1.38 -0.43
CA ARG A 84 -4.59 0.34 -1.29
C ARG A 84 -5.73 0.96 -2.09
N PRO A 85 -5.42 1.56 -3.24
CA PRO A 85 -6.43 2.19 -4.07
C PRO A 85 -7.32 1.14 -4.74
N VAL A 86 -8.63 1.37 -4.70
CA VAL A 86 -9.63 0.59 -5.44
C VAL A 86 -9.68 1.02 -6.90
N THR A 87 -9.38 2.30 -7.15
CA THR A 87 -9.37 2.87 -8.52
C THR A 87 -8.05 3.58 -8.80
N LYS A 88 -7.67 3.65 -10.08
CA LYS A 88 -6.51 4.44 -10.51
C LYS A 88 -6.68 5.93 -10.15
N ALA A 89 -7.89 6.46 -10.25
CA ALA A 89 -8.21 7.83 -9.88
C ALA A 89 -7.96 8.12 -8.39
N ASP A 90 -8.16 7.14 -7.51
CA ASP A 90 -7.84 7.29 -6.09
C ASP A 90 -6.33 7.24 -5.83
N ALA A 91 -5.59 6.38 -6.55
CA ALA A 91 -4.13 6.36 -6.45
C ALA A 91 -3.53 7.71 -6.84
N GLU A 92 -3.97 8.28 -7.96
CA GLU A 92 -3.56 9.60 -8.44
C GLU A 92 -3.98 10.71 -7.46
N PHE A 93 -5.20 10.66 -6.92
CA PHE A 93 -5.68 11.62 -5.93
C PHE A 93 -4.81 11.65 -4.68
N VAL A 94 -4.53 10.49 -4.08
CA VAL A 94 -3.69 10.40 -2.88
C VAL A 94 -2.31 10.99 -3.13
N THR A 95 -1.66 10.56 -4.21
CA THR A 95 -0.30 11.01 -4.55
C THR A 95 -0.27 12.51 -4.80
N ASN A 96 -1.20 13.04 -5.61
CA ASN A 96 -1.24 14.46 -5.95
C ASN A 96 -1.50 15.34 -4.71
N GLU A 97 -2.46 14.97 -3.87
CA GLU A 97 -2.81 15.77 -2.68
C GLU A 97 -1.67 15.81 -1.67
N ILE A 98 -1.04 14.67 -1.41
CA ILE A 98 0.02 14.62 -0.40
C ILE A 98 1.33 15.23 -0.90
N ASP A 99 1.71 14.99 -2.16
CA ASP A 99 2.90 15.57 -2.77
C ASP A 99 2.77 17.10 -2.89
N LYS A 100 1.59 17.59 -3.28
CA LYS A 100 1.29 19.03 -3.31
C LYS A 100 1.43 19.64 -1.92
N PHE A 101 0.85 19.05 -0.89
CA PHE A 101 0.94 19.54 0.47
C PHE A 101 2.39 19.56 0.97
N ALA A 102 3.16 18.50 0.70
CA ALA A 102 4.56 18.44 1.10
C ALA A 102 5.41 19.53 0.42
N ASN A 103 5.25 19.69 -0.91
CA ASN A 103 6.12 20.54 -1.71
C ASN A 103 5.70 22.01 -1.73
N GLU A 104 4.40 22.32 -1.64
CA GLU A 104 3.89 23.69 -1.75
C GLU A 104 3.62 24.34 -0.37
N ALA A 105 3.35 23.53 0.67
CA ALA A 105 3.08 24.06 2.00
C ALA A 105 4.22 23.77 2.99
N LEU A 106 4.60 22.52 3.21
CA LEU A 106 5.53 22.17 4.28
C LEU A 106 6.98 22.55 3.97
N LEU A 107 7.49 22.10 2.83
CA LEU A 107 8.89 22.31 2.45
C LEU A 107 9.29 23.80 2.36
N PRO A 108 8.49 24.69 1.75
CA PRO A 108 8.82 26.12 1.73
C PRO A 108 8.87 26.76 3.13
N GLU A 109 8.01 26.33 4.06
CA GLU A 109 8.06 26.81 5.43
C GLU A 109 9.35 26.38 6.14
N MET A 110 9.74 25.11 6.01
CA MET A 110 10.98 24.58 6.55
C MET A 110 12.20 25.33 6.01
N GLN A 111 12.24 25.57 4.71
CA GLN A 111 13.36 26.20 4.01
C GLN A 111 13.49 27.71 4.28
N LYS A 112 12.44 28.39 4.74
CA LYS A 112 12.56 29.79 5.22
C LYS A 112 13.47 29.91 6.43
N VAL A 113 13.54 28.87 7.28
CA VAL A 113 14.40 28.86 8.48
C VAL A 113 15.73 28.16 8.19
N PHE A 114 15.67 27.04 7.50
CA PHE A 114 16.87 26.25 7.13
C PHE A 114 16.77 25.82 5.66
N PRO A 115 17.48 26.49 4.74
CA PRO A 115 17.40 26.22 3.30
C PRO A 115 17.75 24.78 2.89
N GLN A 116 18.52 24.07 3.70
CA GLN A 116 18.89 22.66 3.46
C GLN A 116 17.85 21.65 3.97
N SER A 117 16.73 22.13 4.55
CA SER A 117 15.62 21.26 4.93
C SER A 117 15.07 20.52 3.72
N PHE A 118 14.65 19.30 3.93
CA PHE A 118 14.09 18.46 2.86
C PHE A 118 12.92 17.60 3.36
N ILE A 119 12.06 17.25 2.41
CA ILE A 119 11.08 16.16 2.51
C ILE A 119 11.35 15.24 1.34
N LYS A 120 11.78 14.00 1.62
CA LYS A 120 12.14 13.02 0.58
C LYS A 120 11.20 11.83 0.65
N LYS A 121 10.55 11.52 -0.47
CA LYS A 121 9.76 10.30 -0.64
C LYS A 121 10.67 9.17 -1.12
N GLU A 122 10.61 8.05 -0.43
CA GLU A 122 11.18 6.77 -0.83
C GLU A 122 10.02 5.82 -1.15
N VAL A 123 10.02 5.28 -2.36
CA VAL A 123 9.06 4.29 -2.80
C VAL A 123 9.56 2.92 -2.35
N ILE A 124 8.83 2.26 -1.47
CA ILE A 124 9.16 0.92 -0.98
C ILE A 124 8.56 -0.13 -1.92
N GLY A 125 7.33 0.11 -2.40
CA GLY A 125 6.66 -0.76 -3.34
C GLY A 125 5.50 -0.06 -4.02
N GLU A 126 5.34 -0.33 -5.31
CA GLU A 126 4.16 0.04 -6.09
C GLU A 126 3.72 -1.20 -6.86
N VAL A 127 2.55 -1.72 -6.50
CA VAL A 127 1.97 -2.91 -7.11
C VAL A 127 0.69 -2.52 -7.83
N VAL A 128 0.67 -2.81 -9.12
CA VAL A 128 -0.49 -2.56 -9.98
C VAL A 128 -1.66 -3.41 -9.51
N GLY A 129 -2.87 -2.83 -9.55
CA GLY A 129 -4.10 -3.56 -9.25
C GLY A 129 -4.33 -4.67 -10.27
N PHE A 130 -4.99 -5.73 -9.84
CA PHE A 130 -5.42 -6.83 -10.67
C PHE A 130 -6.94 -6.76 -10.85
N ASP A 131 -7.38 -6.49 -12.08
CA ASP A 131 -8.79 -6.31 -12.40
C ASP A 131 -9.44 -7.67 -12.70
N ARG A 132 -10.66 -7.85 -12.18
CA ARG A 132 -11.48 -8.99 -12.54
C ARG A 132 -11.91 -8.87 -14.00
N LEU A 133 -11.59 -9.87 -14.80
CA LEU A 133 -12.08 -9.99 -16.17
C LEU A 133 -13.30 -10.92 -16.22
N ASP A 134 -14.33 -10.51 -17.00
CA ASP A 134 -15.53 -11.33 -17.21
C ASP A 134 -15.20 -12.64 -17.94
N GLN A 135 -14.25 -12.57 -18.89
CA GLN A 135 -13.70 -13.73 -19.60
C GLN A 135 -12.21 -13.82 -19.28
N SER A 136 -11.76 -14.96 -18.74
CA SER A 136 -10.37 -15.23 -18.39
C SER A 136 -10.03 -16.68 -18.70
N GLU A 137 -9.17 -16.88 -19.68
CA GLU A 137 -8.67 -18.22 -20.06
C GLU A 137 -7.99 -18.90 -18.87
N ALA A 138 -7.25 -18.14 -18.05
CA ALA A 138 -6.62 -18.67 -16.85
C ALA A 138 -7.65 -19.15 -15.81
N CYS A 139 -8.75 -18.42 -15.61
CA CYS A 139 -9.83 -18.88 -14.75
C CYS A 139 -10.49 -20.16 -15.26
N GLU A 140 -10.77 -20.22 -16.56
CA GLU A 140 -11.37 -21.42 -17.19
C GLU A 140 -10.44 -22.62 -17.08
N PHE A 141 -9.13 -22.39 -17.31
CA PHE A 141 -8.13 -23.45 -17.17
C PHE A 141 -8.10 -24.00 -15.75
N VAL A 142 -7.99 -23.12 -14.73
CA VAL A 142 -7.97 -23.53 -13.33
C VAL A 142 -9.27 -24.25 -12.94
N SER A 143 -10.43 -23.69 -13.28
CA SER A 143 -11.74 -24.32 -13.02
C SER A 143 -11.87 -25.70 -13.63
N SER A 144 -11.28 -25.91 -14.81
CA SER A 144 -11.30 -27.22 -15.50
C SER A 144 -10.47 -28.30 -14.78
N ILE A 145 -9.57 -27.92 -13.90
CA ILE A 145 -8.74 -28.85 -13.09
C ILE A 145 -9.32 -29.02 -11.70
N THR A 146 -9.72 -27.90 -11.07
CA THR A 146 -10.22 -27.92 -9.68
C THR A 146 -11.67 -28.36 -9.58
N GLY A 147 -12.46 -28.16 -10.63
CA GLY A 147 -13.92 -28.30 -10.60
C GLY A 147 -14.62 -27.13 -9.88
N ASP A 148 -13.88 -26.14 -9.41
CA ASP A 148 -14.41 -24.96 -8.72
C ASP A 148 -14.57 -23.80 -9.71
N ASN A 149 -15.78 -23.24 -9.76
CA ASN A 149 -16.12 -22.09 -10.59
C ASN A 149 -16.30 -20.79 -9.75
N SER A 150 -16.02 -20.84 -8.46
CA SER A 150 -16.05 -19.65 -7.61
C SER A 150 -14.98 -18.65 -8.06
N ARG A 151 -15.30 -17.38 -7.96
CA ARG A 151 -14.38 -16.28 -8.27
C ARG A 151 -14.46 -15.29 -7.15
N GLU A 152 -13.46 -15.31 -6.30
CA GLU A 152 -13.35 -14.41 -5.17
C GLU A 152 -12.43 -13.25 -5.52
N VAL A 153 -12.56 -12.16 -4.78
CA VAL A 153 -11.71 -10.99 -4.85
C VAL A 153 -10.95 -10.88 -3.54
N VAL A 154 -9.67 -10.61 -3.63
CA VAL A 154 -8.80 -10.48 -2.47
C VAL A 154 -8.15 -9.09 -2.43
N SER A 155 -7.93 -8.58 -1.23
CA SER A 155 -7.37 -7.22 -1.01
C SER A 155 -5.86 -7.22 -0.76
N PHE A 156 -5.16 -8.33 -1.01
CA PHE A 156 -3.71 -8.38 -0.88
C PHE A 156 -3.00 -8.08 -2.22
N GLY A 157 -1.75 -7.60 -2.14
CA GLY A 157 -0.93 -7.34 -3.32
C GLY A 157 -0.39 -8.63 -3.93
N THR A 158 -0.39 -8.71 -5.26
CA THR A 158 0.21 -9.80 -6.03
C THR A 158 0.84 -9.25 -7.30
N GLU A 159 1.73 -10.01 -7.93
CA GLU A 159 2.29 -9.68 -9.24
C GLU A 159 1.31 -9.92 -10.41
N ALA A 160 0.11 -10.46 -10.13
CA ALA A 160 -0.88 -10.79 -11.15
C ALA A 160 -1.26 -9.58 -12.03
N GLY A 161 -1.32 -8.38 -11.44
CA GLY A 161 -1.59 -7.15 -12.18
C GLY A 161 -0.52 -6.84 -13.24
N LEU A 162 0.74 -7.13 -12.98
CA LEU A 162 1.83 -6.92 -13.93
C LEU A 162 1.70 -7.83 -15.16
N PHE A 163 1.31 -9.10 -14.95
CA PHE A 163 1.05 -10.01 -16.06
C PHE A 163 -0.17 -9.57 -16.87
N GLN A 164 -1.22 -9.09 -16.20
CA GLN A 164 -2.41 -8.58 -16.86
C GLN A 164 -2.12 -7.34 -17.73
N GLU A 165 -1.26 -6.42 -17.27
CA GLU A 165 -0.87 -5.23 -18.04
C GLU A 165 -0.17 -5.56 -19.36
N VAL A 166 0.55 -6.68 -19.43
CA VAL A 166 1.18 -7.16 -20.67
C VAL A 166 0.28 -8.12 -21.46
N GLY A 167 -1.00 -8.19 -21.11
CA GLY A 167 -2.01 -8.97 -21.86
C GLY A 167 -2.03 -10.46 -21.56
N ILE A 168 -1.38 -10.92 -20.48
CA ILE A 168 -1.41 -12.31 -20.08
C ILE A 168 -2.64 -12.57 -19.22
N SER A 169 -3.49 -13.52 -19.63
CA SER A 169 -4.61 -13.99 -18.82
C SER A 169 -4.09 -14.59 -17.52
N THR A 170 -4.53 -14.06 -16.40
CA THR A 170 -3.94 -14.39 -15.10
C THR A 170 -5.03 -14.67 -14.07
N VAL A 171 -4.75 -15.54 -13.12
CA VAL A 171 -5.57 -15.81 -11.94
C VAL A 171 -4.66 -16.17 -10.77
N VAL A 172 -5.03 -15.76 -9.57
CA VAL A 172 -4.37 -16.16 -8.33
C VAL A 172 -5.04 -17.43 -7.82
N CYS A 173 -4.27 -18.49 -7.67
CA CYS A 173 -4.73 -19.77 -7.14
C CYS A 173 -3.63 -20.41 -6.29
N GLY A 174 -3.96 -20.81 -5.09
CA GLY A 174 -3.01 -21.43 -4.18
C GLY A 174 -3.72 -22.09 -3.00
N PRO A 175 -2.98 -22.92 -2.20
CA PRO A 175 -3.54 -23.57 -1.04
C PRO A 175 -3.64 -22.63 0.17
N GLY A 176 -4.51 -22.98 1.12
CA GLY A 176 -4.69 -22.28 2.38
C GLY A 176 -5.80 -21.25 2.38
N SER A 177 -5.85 -20.45 3.45
CA SER A 177 -6.83 -19.38 3.64
C SER A 177 -6.14 -18.07 3.96
N ILE A 178 -6.54 -16.99 3.27
CA ILE A 178 -6.06 -15.64 3.55
C ILE A 178 -6.34 -15.19 5.01
N GLU A 179 -7.31 -15.80 5.66
CA GLU A 179 -7.63 -15.49 7.06
C GLU A 179 -6.50 -15.87 8.01
N GLN A 180 -5.58 -16.74 7.60
CA GLN A 180 -4.41 -17.11 8.41
C GLN A 180 -3.23 -16.15 8.23
N ALA A 181 -3.20 -15.37 7.17
CA ALA A 181 -2.08 -14.51 6.83
C ALA A 181 -1.78 -13.48 7.95
N HIS A 182 -0.47 -13.34 8.26
CA HIS A 182 0.05 -12.40 9.28
C HIS A 182 -0.42 -12.65 10.71
N LYS A 183 -0.97 -13.85 11.02
CA LYS A 183 -1.30 -14.25 12.39
C LYS A 183 -0.10 -14.90 13.08
N ILE A 184 -0.08 -14.79 14.42
CA ILE A 184 0.82 -15.61 15.24
C ILE A 184 0.43 -17.07 15.04
N ASP A 185 1.43 -17.94 14.82
CA ASP A 185 1.24 -19.37 14.54
C ASP A 185 0.43 -19.62 13.26
N GLU A 186 0.66 -18.81 12.20
CA GLU A 186 0.10 -19.04 10.86
C GLU A 186 0.28 -20.49 10.43
N PHE A 187 -0.77 -21.12 9.96
CA PHE A 187 -0.77 -22.53 9.58
C PHE A 187 -1.48 -22.76 8.25
N ILE A 188 -1.22 -23.92 7.67
CA ILE A 188 -1.95 -24.46 6.53
C ILE A 188 -2.44 -25.88 6.86
N GLU A 189 -3.68 -26.18 6.48
CA GLU A 189 -4.22 -27.53 6.60
C GLU A 189 -3.54 -28.51 5.64
N LEU A 190 -3.22 -29.72 6.11
CA LEU A 190 -2.56 -30.74 5.27
C LEU A 190 -3.38 -31.13 4.04
N ASP A 191 -4.70 -31.02 4.12
CA ASP A 191 -5.59 -31.33 3.00
C ASP A 191 -5.51 -30.24 1.91
N GLU A 192 -5.22 -28.98 2.26
CA GLU A 192 -4.96 -27.93 1.28
C GLU A 192 -3.67 -28.21 0.50
N ILE A 193 -2.63 -28.70 1.16
CA ILE A 193 -1.40 -29.12 0.50
C ILE A 193 -1.66 -30.29 -0.48
N LYS A 194 -2.47 -31.27 -0.08
CA LYS A 194 -2.85 -32.39 -0.97
C LYS A 194 -3.65 -31.91 -2.18
N LYS A 195 -4.60 -30.98 -2.00
CA LYS A 195 -5.36 -30.36 -3.09
C LYS A 195 -4.43 -29.64 -4.06
N CYS A 196 -3.46 -28.88 -3.54
CA CYS A 196 -2.48 -28.17 -4.34
C CYS A 196 -1.62 -29.14 -5.18
N LEU A 197 -1.12 -30.23 -4.60
CA LEU A 197 -0.36 -31.25 -5.34
C LEU A 197 -1.19 -31.86 -6.48
N LYS A 198 -2.44 -32.21 -6.21
CA LYS A 198 -3.36 -32.72 -7.23
C LYS A 198 -3.62 -31.68 -8.35
N PHE A 199 -3.76 -30.41 -7.98
CA PHE A 199 -3.90 -29.32 -8.93
C PHE A 199 -2.66 -29.23 -9.85
N LEU A 200 -1.45 -29.27 -9.29
CA LEU A 200 -0.20 -29.20 -10.06
C LEU A 200 -0.03 -30.42 -11.01
N GLU A 201 -0.46 -31.61 -10.60
CA GLU A 201 -0.53 -32.78 -11.49
C GLU A 201 -1.48 -32.51 -12.66
N GLY A 202 -2.67 -31.95 -12.41
CA GLY A 202 -3.62 -31.58 -13.46
C GLY A 202 -3.09 -30.51 -14.41
N VAL A 203 -2.35 -29.51 -13.89
CA VAL A 203 -1.67 -28.51 -14.73
C VAL A 203 -0.65 -29.17 -15.64
N LYS A 204 0.19 -30.05 -15.10
CA LYS A 204 1.19 -30.79 -15.87
C LYS A 204 0.53 -31.61 -17.01
N ASP A 205 -0.52 -32.36 -16.70
CA ASP A 205 -1.20 -33.22 -17.68
C ASP A 205 -1.82 -32.41 -18.82
N LYS A 206 -2.36 -31.21 -18.52
CA LYS A 206 -2.94 -30.32 -19.54
C LYS A 206 -1.91 -29.51 -20.33
N SER A 207 -0.70 -29.35 -19.81
CA SER A 207 0.37 -28.60 -20.49
C SER A 207 1.18 -29.43 -21.45
N VAL A 208 1.06 -30.75 -21.39
CA VAL A 208 1.82 -31.71 -22.24
C VAL A 208 0.99 -32.23 -23.45
N ASN A 209 -0.32 -31.95 -23.44
CA ASN A 209 -1.24 -32.28 -24.54
C ASN A 209 -1.56 -31.04 -25.38
#